data_e1f6a65512c772461465939d52222575
#
_entry.id   e1f6a65512c772461465939d52222575
#
_cell.length_a   1.000
_cell.length_b   1.000
_cell.length_c   1.000
_cell.angle_alpha   90.00
_cell.angle_beta   90.00
_cell.angle_gamma   90.00
#
_symmetry.space_group_name_H-M   'P 1'
#
loop_
_entity.id
_entity.type
_entity.pdbx_description
1 polymer ?
#
loop_
_entity_poly.entity_id
_entity_poly.type
_entity_poly.pdbx_seq_one_letter_code
_entity_poly.pdbx_strand_id
1 'polypeptide(L)'
;MLYVDSIASDFNLKDNINYDDYEAIIIDTTCFIGDYYKQYIENIVKAKKTCIIVRSHTKLDLVGVEFSHIGSVSFIYPFQCKNKDLIEKIEKDCRHLIGVNGACLPPDRFPEFMTNKELLNFNKLRIQQINKNNDSLYKELIKSKINCQIPNHKLFCLINFENSNLTLEMLKTKLKDFCNTNRNSVPIYHAVSFGFDYISLDCYENFNDGKFKIRICMNDMPEEDLHILIHNFITFCNSVSK
;
A
#
# COMPACT_ATOMS: atom_id res chain seq x y z
N MET A 1 19.61 -10.00 7.54
CA MET A 1 18.53 -9.85 6.53
C MET A 1 17.74 -8.59 6.85
N LEU A 2 17.43 -7.77 5.85
CA LEU A 2 16.59 -6.59 5.97
C LEU A 2 15.24 -6.87 5.31
N TYR A 3 14.14 -6.49 5.95
CA TYR A 3 12.80 -6.49 5.35
C TYR A 3 12.35 -5.05 5.13
N VAL A 4 11.93 -4.74 3.91
CA VAL A 4 11.42 -3.44 3.50
C VAL A 4 9.99 -3.62 3.04
N ASP A 5 9.06 -3.05 3.79
CA ASP A 5 7.63 -3.10 3.48
C ASP A 5 7.21 -1.81 2.79
N SER A 6 6.64 -1.90 1.61
CA SER A 6 6.14 -0.75 0.85
C SER A 6 4.87 -0.12 1.44
N ILE A 7 4.15 -0.87 2.27
CA ILE A 7 2.94 -0.41 2.96
C ILE A 7 3.30 0.24 4.29
N ALA A 8 4.35 -0.28 4.91
CA ALA A 8 4.66 0.08 6.27
C ALA A 8 4.75 1.58 6.40
N SER A 9 3.69 2.07 6.90
CA SER A 9 3.62 3.24 7.73
C SER A 9 4.55 4.37 7.33
N ASP A 10 4.05 5.45 6.83
CA ASP A 10 4.76 6.75 6.85
C ASP A 10 6.08 6.81 6.07
N PHE A 11 6.41 5.82 5.23
CA PHE A 11 7.79 5.62 4.83
C PHE A 11 8.09 5.95 3.38
N ASN A 12 8.77 6.98 3.32
CA ASN A 12 9.86 7.14 2.38
C ASN A 12 10.86 6.03 2.68
N LEU A 13 11.06 5.09 1.78
CA LEU A 13 12.21 4.18 1.85
C LEU A 13 13.41 5.08 2.12
N LYS A 14 14.12 4.82 3.23
CA LYS A 14 15.27 5.64 3.61
C LYS A 14 16.24 5.63 2.45
N ASP A 15 16.51 6.78 1.86
CA ASP A 15 17.40 6.94 0.72
C ASP A 15 18.85 6.48 1.04
N ASN A 16 19.15 6.19 2.32
CA ASN A 16 20.46 5.84 2.85
C ASN A 16 20.50 4.46 3.51
N ILE A 17 19.92 3.43 2.86
CA ILE A 17 20.15 2.06 3.33
C ILE A 17 21.59 1.68 3.01
N ASN A 18 22.39 1.39 4.05
CA ASN A 18 23.68 0.76 3.85
C ASN A 18 23.46 -0.73 3.56
N TYR A 19 23.45 -1.09 2.28
CA TYR A 19 23.24 -2.48 1.87
C TYR A 19 24.33 -3.42 2.34
N ASP A 20 25.53 -2.92 2.69
CA ASP A 20 26.64 -3.75 3.14
C ASP A 20 26.41 -4.41 4.50
N ASP A 21 25.52 -3.84 5.30
CA ASP A 21 25.14 -4.38 6.61
C ASP A 21 24.24 -5.64 6.50
N TYR A 22 23.77 -5.98 5.29
CA TYR A 22 22.82 -7.06 5.08
C TYR A 22 23.29 -8.02 4.00
N GLU A 23 23.07 -9.31 4.20
CA GLU A 23 23.36 -10.35 3.20
C GLU A 23 22.23 -10.55 2.20
N ALA A 24 21.00 -10.38 2.67
CA ALA A 24 19.79 -10.48 1.84
C ALA A 24 18.77 -9.41 2.25
N ILE A 25 18.02 -8.91 1.27
CA ILE A 25 17.01 -7.88 1.42
C ILE A 25 15.71 -8.41 0.84
N ILE A 26 14.66 -8.42 1.65
CA ILE A 26 13.30 -8.72 1.21
C ILE A 26 12.59 -7.40 0.99
N ILE A 27 11.99 -7.22 -0.19
CA ILE A 27 11.21 -6.03 -0.51
C ILE A 27 9.78 -6.46 -0.82
N ASP A 28 8.82 -5.98 -0.04
CA ASP A 28 7.42 -5.97 -0.46
C ASP A 28 7.21 -4.81 -1.44
N THR A 29 6.80 -5.15 -2.65
CA THR A 29 6.56 -4.17 -3.72
C THR A 29 5.09 -3.91 -3.98
N THR A 30 4.20 -4.33 -3.10
CA THR A 30 2.74 -4.22 -3.28
C THR A 30 2.29 -2.79 -3.56
N CYS A 31 2.85 -1.79 -2.87
CA CYS A 31 2.53 -0.38 -3.07
C CYS A 31 3.41 0.32 -4.09
N PHE A 32 4.42 -0.34 -4.63
CA PHE A 32 5.30 0.25 -5.63
C PHE A 32 4.70 0.11 -7.02
N ILE A 33 4.35 1.22 -7.60
CA ILE A 33 3.73 1.31 -8.91
C ILE A 33 4.67 2.02 -9.87
N GLY A 34 4.85 1.45 -11.06
CA GLY A 34 5.77 1.98 -12.05
C GLY A 34 7.23 1.73 -11.70
N ASP A 35 8.10 2.65 -12.09
CA ASP A 35 9.56 2.48 -11.98
C ASP A 35 10.13 2.89 -10.60
N TYR A 36 9.29 3.29 -9.65
CA TYR A 36 9.74 3.83 -8.37
C TYR A 36 10.65 2.88 -7.59
N TYR A 37 10.34 1.59 -7.58
CA TYR A 37 11.15 0.58 -6.88
C TYR A 37 12.35 0.08 -7.68
N LYS A 38 12.42 0.36 -8.97
CA LYS A 38 13.47 -0.13 -9.87
C LYS A 38 14.86 0.29 -9.39
N GLN A 39 15.01 1.54 -8.99
CA GLN A 39 16.26 2.08 -8.45
C GLN A 39 16.73 1.33 -7.21
N TYR A 40 15.81 0.94 -6.31
CA TYR A 40 16.18 0.16 -5.11
C TYR A 40 16.68 -1.22 -5.48
N ILE A 41 15.99 -1.92 -6.38
CA ILE A 41 16.43 -3.23 -6.86
C ILE A 41 17.78 -3.11 -7.55
N GLU A 42 17.98 -2.11 -8.41
CA GLU A 42 19.24 -1.86 -9.08
C GLU A 42 20.39 -1.60 -8.08
N ASN A 43 20.14 -0.82 -7.03
CA ASN A 43 21.13 -0.56 -5.99
C ASN A 43 21.51 -1.83 -5.21
N ILE A 44 20.53 -2.67 -4.87
CA ILE A 44 20.76 -3.96 -4.19
C ILE A 44 21.59 -4.89 -5.09
N VAL A 45 21.24 -4.96 -6.37
CA VAL A 45 21.98 -5.80 -7.35
C VAL A 45 23.41 -5.27 -7.54
N LYS A 46 23.60 -3.94 -7.65
CA LYS A 46 24.94 -3.30 -7.73
C LYS A 46 25.78 -3.59 -6.48
N ALA A 47 25.16 -3.61 -5.30
CA ALA A 47 25.81 -3.99 -4.05
C ALA A 47 26.08 -5.51 -3.93
N LYS A 48 25.77 -6.30 -4.98
CA LYS A 48 25.95 -7.76 -5.03
C LYS A 48 25.21 -8.50 -3.90
N LYS A 49 24.06 -7.99 -3.48
CA LYS A 49 23.22 -8.59 -2.44
C LYS A 49 22.07 -9.36 -3.06
N THR A 50 21.59 -10.35 -2.33
CA THR A 50 20.36 -11.06 -2.70
C THR A 50 19.16 -10.17 -2.46
N CYS A 51 18.28 -10.08 -3.46
CA CYS A 51 17.00 -9.40 -3.36
C CYS A 51 15.87 -10.42 -3.52
N ILE A 52 14.99 -10.49 -2.54
CA ILE A 52 13.76 -11.28 -2.59
C ILE A 52 12.61 -10.28 -2.71
N ILE A 53 11.91 -10.33 -3.83
CA ILE A 53 10.78 -9.45 -4.09
C ILE A 53 9.52 -10.23 -3.78
N VAL A 54 8.69 -9.68 -2.89
CA VAL A 54 7.35 -10.20 -2.61
C VAL A 54 6.32 -9.17 -3.06
N ARG A 55 5.18 -9.62 -3.60
CA ARG A 55 4.13 -8.74 -4.07
C ARG A 55 2.77 -9.41 -3.91
N SER A 56 1.82 -8.70 -3.33
CA SER A 56 0.41 -9.01 -3.45
C SER A 56 -0.12 -8.45 -4.77
N HIS A 57 -0.77 -9.28 -5.56
CA HIS A 57 -1.42 -8.88 -6.81
C HIS A 57 -2.92 -8.58 -6.63
N THR A 58 -3.41 -8.66 -5.40
CA THR A 58 -4.80 -8.28 -5.10
C THR A 58 -4.97 -6.76 -5.16
N LYS A 59 -6.17 -6.30 -5.46
CA LYS A 59 -6.58 -4.88 -5.45
C LYS A 59 -5.82 -4.01 -6.44
N LEU A 60 -4.62 -3.56 -6.09
CA LEU A 60 -3.85 -2.60 -6.90
C LEU A 60 -3.53 -3.13 -8.31
N ASP A 61 -3.19 -4.42 -8.42
CA ASP A 61 -2.91 -5.05 -9.73
C ASP A 61 -4.17 -5.59 -10.41
N LEU A 62 -5.27 -5.73 -9.68
CA LEU A 62 -6.56 -6.26 -10.14
C LEU A 62 -7.65 -5.19 -10.24
N VAL A 63 -7.30 -3.97 -10.61
CA VAL A 63 -8.23 -2.86 -10.88
C VAL A 63 -9.12 -2.51 -9.67
N GLY A 64 -8.62 -2.75 -8.45
CA GLY A 64 -9.34 -2.47 -7.21
C GLY A 64 -10.21 -3.60 -6.69
N VAL A 65 -10.28 -4.73 -7.39
CA VAL A 65 -11.14 -5.86 -7.05
C VAL A 65 -10.34 -6.95 -6.34
N GLU A 66 -10.90 -7.55 -5.31
CA GLU A 66 -10.38 -8.76 -4.67
C GLU A 66 -10.90 -10.02 -5.37
N PHE A 67 -10.47 -10.23 -6.60
CA PHE A 67 -10.91 -11.40 -7.37
C PHE A 67 -10.33 -12.71 -6.82
N SER A 68 -9.08 -12.67 -6.34
CA SER A 68 -8.41 -13.85 -5.76
C SER A 68 -7.22 -13.38 -4.89
N HIS A 69 -6.80 -14.25 -3.97
CA HIS A 69 -5.57 -14.01 -3.19
C HIS A 69 -4.37 -14.49 -3.99
N ILE A 70 -3.85 -13.63 -4.86
CA ILE A 70 -2.68 -13.91 -5.71
C ILE A 70 -1.50 -13.11 -5.19
N GLY A 71 -0.35 -13.76 -5.06
CA GLY A 71 0.92 -13.13 -4.76
C GLY A 71 2.05 -13.74 -5.58
N SER A 72 3.16 -13.04 -5.65
CA SER A 72 4.39 -13.54 -6.27
C SER A 72 5.58 -13.35 -5.35
N VAL A 73 6.55 -14.26 -5.50
CA VAL A 73 7.87 -14.16 -4.90
C VAL A 73 8.89 -14.35 -6.01
N SER A 74 9.84 -13.41 -6.11
CA SER A 74 10.93 -13.45 -7.07
C SER A 74 12.27 -13.38 -6.35
N PHE A 75 13.20 -14.22 -6.74
CA PHE A 75 14.55 -14.26 -6.20
C PHE A 75 15.53 -13.69 -7.22
N ILE A 76 16.26 -12.65 -6.84
CA ILE A 76 17.32 -12.04 -7.64
C ILE A 76 18.61 -12.14 -6.84
N TYR A 77 19.57 -12.86 -7.34
CA TYR A 77 20.87 -13.01 -6.68
C TYR A 77 22.01 -12.95 -7.69
N PRO A 78 23.14 -12.33 -7.31
CA PRO A 78 24.29 -12.24 -8.20
C PRO A 78 24.95 -13.62 -8.37
N PHE A 79 25.51 -13.86 -9.55
CA PHE A 79 26.17 -15.14 -9.88
C PHE A 79 27.26 -15.54 -8.86
N GLN A 80 27.95 -14.53 -8.26
CA GLN A 80 29.00 -14.73 -7.27
C GLN A 80 28.54 -14.46 -5.84
N CYS A 81 27.28 -14.73 -5.51
CA CYS A 81 26.76 -14.58 -4.16
C CYS A 81 27.42 -15.59 -3.20
N LYS A 82 27.93 -15.12 -2.06
CA LYS A 82 28.56 -16.00 -1.04
C LYS A 82 27.61 -17.07 -0.50
N ASN A 83 26.32 -16.76 -0.45
CA ASN A 83 25.27 -17.63 0.11
C ASN A 83 24.38 -18.23 -0.98
N LYS A 84 24.91 -18.41 -2.20
CA LYS A 84 24.15 -18.90 -3.35
C LYS A 84 23.42 -20.21 -3.04
N ASP A 85 24.12 -21.20 -2.48
CA ASP A 85 23.55 -22.52 -2.18
C ASP A 85 22.40 -22.43 -1.16
N LEU A 86 22.53 -21.55 -0.16
CA LEU A 86 21.46 -21.29 0.81
C LEU A 86 20.24 -20.66 0.14
N ILE A 87 20.44 -19.68 -0.74
CA ILE A 87 19.37 -19.00 -1.45
C ILE A 87 18.66 -19.96 -2.41
N GLU A 88 19.40 -20.75 -3.17
CA GLU A 88 18.84 -21.79 -4.06
C GLU A 88 18.04 -22.84 -3.27
N LYS A 89 18.53 -23.21 -2.08
CA LYS A 89 17.80 -24.09 -1.18
C LYS A 89 16.49 -23.44 -0.72
N ILE A 90 16.52 -22.18 -0.26
CA ILE A 90 15.33 -21.45 0.17
C ILE A 90 14.32 -21.35 -0.99
N GLU A 91 14.77 -21.00 -2.20
CA GLU A 91 13.91 -20.95 -3.39
C GLU A 91 13.27 -22.31 -3.66
N LYS A 92 14.06 -23.39 -3.63
CA LYS A 92 13.57 -24.74 -3.82
C LYS A 92 12.56 -25.15 -2.74
N ASP A 93 12.85 -24.85 -1.47
CA ASP A 93 11.96 -25.14 -0.36
C ASP A 93 10.65 -24.35 -0.46
N CYS A 94 10.70 -23.06 -0.85
CA CYS A 94 9.52 -22.25 -1.12
C CYS A 94 8.67 -22.86 -2.24
N ARG A 95 9.28 -23.24 -3.38
CA ARG A 95 8.57 -23.89 -4.50
C ARG A 95 7.93 -25.21 -4.07
N HIS A 96 8.64 -26.01 -3.28
CA HIS A 96 8.11 -27.27 -2.73
C HIS A 96 6.91 -27.03 -1.81
N LEU A 97 7.02 -26.12 -0.86
CA LEU A 97 5.94 -25.77 0.08
C LEU A 97 4.71 -25.23 -0.64
N ILE A 98 4.89 -24.36 -1.64
CA ILE A 98 3.81 -23.84 -2.48
C ILE A 98 3.09 -25.00 -3.18
N GLY A 99 3.84 -25.96 -3.75
CA GLY A 99 3.27 -27.13 -4.42
C GLY A 99 2.52 -28.06 -3.46
N VAL A 100 3.14 -28.39 -2.31
CA VAL A 100 2.55 -29.33 -1.32
C VAL A 100 1.28 -28.75 -0.68
N ASN A 101 1.24 -27.44 -0.43
CA ASN A 101 0.08 -26.76 0.16
C ASN A 101 -1.00 -26.40 -0.88
N GLY A 102 -0.82 -26.77 -2.16
CA GLY A 102 -1.77 -26.42 -3.21
C GLY A 102 -1.88 -24.91 -3.46
N ALA A 103 -0.86 -24.14 -3.03
CA ALA A 103 -0.84 -22.68 -3.15
C ALA A 103 -0.29 -22.22 -4.52
N CYS A 104 0.11 -23.14 -5.39
CA CYS A 104 0.50 -22.82 -6.76
C CYS A 104 -0.76 -22.56 -7.58
N LEU A 105 -0.86 -21.37 -8.15
CA LEU A 105 -1.96 -21.05 -9.07
C LEU A 105 -1.77 -21.87 -10.36
N PRO A 106 -2.70 -22.75 -10.73
CA PRO A 106 -2.64 -23.46 -12.00
C PRO A 106 -2.64 -22.46 -13.16
N PRO A 107 -1.88 -22.72 -14.24
CA PRO A 107 -1.80 -21.81 -15.39
C PRO A 107 -3.16 -21.45 -16.01
N ASP A 108 -4.11 -22.38 -15.99
CA ASP A 108 -5.48 -22.18 -16.47
C ASP A 108 -6.35 -21.31 -15.57
N ARG A 109 -5.91 -21.05 -14.34
CA ARG A 109 -6.56 -20.14 -13.38
C ARG A 109 -5.84 -18.81 -13.23
N PHE A 110 -4.73 -18.63 -13.93
CA PHE A 110 -4.05 -17.34 -13.94
C PHE A 110 -4.93 -16.34 -14.69
N PRO A 111 -5.31 -15.21 -14.09
CA PRO A 111 -6.18 -14.24 -14.74
C PRO A 111 -5.53 -13.72 -16.02
N GLU A 112 -6.10 -14.02 -17.19
CA GLU A 112 -5.57 -13.59 -18.48
C GLU A 112 -5.43 -12.06 -18.57
N PHE A 113 -6.30 -11.31 -17.89
CA PHE A 113 -6.24 -9.86 -17.86
C PHE A 113 -4.96 -9.31 -17.20
N MET A 114 -4.27 -10.07 -16.34
CA MET A 114 -2.99 -9.63 -15.75
C MET A 114 -1.86 -9.55 -16.78
N THR A 115 -2.00 -10.20 -17.93
CA THR A 115 -1.06 -10.13 -19.06
C THR A 115 -1.55 -9.23 -20.20
N ASN A 116 -2.80 -8.79 -20.15
CA ASN A 116 -3.39 -7.93 -21.16
C ASN A 116 -2.84 -6.51 -21.07
N LYS A 117 -2.18 -6.03 -22.13
CA LYS A 117 -1.54 -4.70 -22.16
C LYS A 117 -2.53 -3.56 -21.97
N GLU A 118 -3.75 -3.67 -22.49
CA GLU A 118 -4.79 -2.64 -22.36
C GLU A 118 -5.24 -2.50 -20.92
N LEU A 119 -5.46 -3.63 -20.24
CA LEU A 119 -5.82 -3.64 -18.81
C LEU A 119 -4.67 -3.18 -17.92
N LEU A 120 -3.42 -3.51 -18.23
CA LEU A 120 -2.26 -2.97 -17.52
C LEU A 120 -2.18 -1.45 -17.68
N ASN A 121 -2.42 -0.93 -18.89
CA ASN A 121 -2.48 0.52 -19.12
C ASN A 121 -3.65 1.17 -18.39
N PHE A 122 -4.83 0.56 -18.45
CA PHE A 122 -5.99 1.05 -17.71
C PHE A 122 -5.70 1.11 -16.20
N ASN A 123 -5.16 0.05 -15.64
CA ASN A 123 -4.80 0.01 -14.21
C ASN A 123 -3.75 1.07 -13.85
N LYS A 124 -2.78 1.34 -14.74
CA LYS A 124 -1.82 2.43 -14.55
C LYS A 124 -2.49 3.80 -14.49
N LEU A 125 -3.43 4.07 -15.40
CA LEU A 125 -4.21 5.32 -15.42
C LEU A 125 -5.06 5.45 -14.15
N ARG A 126 -5.71 4.35 -13.75
CA ARG A 126 -6.47 4.28 -12.50
C ARG A 126 -5.63 4.71 -11.30
N ILE A 127 -4.44 4.13 -11.16
CA ILE A 127 -3.55 4.44 -10.05
C ILE A 127 -3.03 5.88 -10.10
N GLN A 128 -2.76 6.41 -11.29
CA GLN A 128 -2.42 7.82 -11.45
C GLN A 128 -3.55 8.74 -10.97
N GLN A 129 -4.81 8.37 -11.25
CA GLN A 129 -5.96 9.13 -10.76
C GLN A 129 -6.10 9.02 -9.23
N ILE A 130 -5.92 7.84 -8.65
CA ILE A 130 -5.88 7.64 -7.18
C ILE A 130 -4.81 8.55 -6.55
N ASN A 131 -3.60 8.59 -7.13
CA ASN A 131 -2.52 9.44 -6.64
C ASN A 131 -2.86 10.92 -6.71
N LYS A 132 -3.49 11.35 -7.81
CA LYS A 132 -3.97 12.73 -7.99
C LYS A 132 -5.03 13.09 -6.94
N ASN A 133 -5.98 12.20 -6.70
CA ASN A 133 -7.06 12.41 -5.73
C ASN A 133 -6.52 12.47 -4.30
N ASN A 134 -5.57 11.61 -3.92
CA ASN A 134 -4.92 11.68 -2.62
C ASN A 134 -4.07 12.95 -2.47
N ASP A 135 -3.40 13.40 -3.52
CA ASP A 135 -2.62 14.66 -3.51
C ASP A 135 -3.54 15.89 -3.35
N SER A 136 -4.70 15.88 -3.99
CA SER A 136 -5.74 16.91 -3.84
C SER A 136 -6.28 16.94 -2.41
N LEU A 137 -6.66 15.79 -1.87
CA LEU A 137 -7.07 15.67 -0.46
C LEU A 137 -6.00 16.18 0.49
N TYR A 138 -4.75 15.77 0.31
CA TYR A 138 -3.63 16.20 1.15
C TYR A 138 -3.48 17.72 1.17
N LYS A 139 -3.55 18.38 0.00
CA LYS A 139 -3.48 19.83 -0.11
C LYS A 139 -4.60 20.53 0.67
N GLU A 140 -5.83 20.03 0.58
CA GLU A 140 -6.96 20.59 1.30
C GLU A 140 -6.87 20.36 2.82
N LEU A 141 -6.35 19.22 3.26
CA LEU A 141 -6.06 18.94 4.68
C LEU A 141 -5.03 19.92 5.24
N ILE A 142 -3.93 20.16 4.52
CA ILE A 142 -2.88 21.13 4.91
C ILE A 142 -3.44 22.55 4.98
N LYS A 143 -4.22 23.00 3.98
CA LYS A 143 -4.90 24.31 4.00
C LYS A 143 -5.81 24.47 5.24
N SER A 144 -6.44 23.37 5.64
CA SER A 144 -7.32 23.33 6.82
C SER A 144 -6.56 23.15 8.14
N LYS A 145 -5.22 23.19 8.12
CA LYS A 145 -4.32 23.03 9.29
C LYS A 145 -4.47 21.68 9.99
N ILE A 146 -4.87 20.65 9.27
CA ILE A 146 -4.95 19.28 9.78
C ILE A 146 -3.55 18.66 9.68
N ASN A 147 -3.06 18.07 10.78
CA ASN A 147 -1.78 17.38 10.81
C ASN A 147 -1.87 16.08 10.02
N CYS A 148 -1.30 16.07 8.81
CA CYS A 148 -1.35 14.93 7.91
C CYS A 148 -0.05 14.74 7.14
N GLN A 149 0.11 13.53 6.61
CA GLN A 149 1.25 13.12 5.80
C GLN A 149 0.75 12.35 4.57
N ILE A 150 1.51 12.42 3.48
CA ILE A 150 1.29 11.61 2.30
C ILE A 150 2.59 10.86 1.96
N PRO A 151 2.59 9.53 1.86
CA PRO A 151 3.76 8.76 1.43
C PRO A 151 4.17 9.08 -0.01
N ASN A 152 5.42 8.77 -0.39
CA ASN A 152 5.91 9.02 -1.75
C ASN A 152 5.11 8.30 -2.83
N HIS A 153 4.57 7.12 -2.54
CA HIS A 153 3.70 6.38 -3.47
C HIS A 153 2.30 6.99 -3.64
N LYS A 154 1.90 7.94 -2.78
CA LYS A 154 0.64 8.71 -2.82
C LYS A 154 -0.64 7.85 -2.86
N LEU A 155 -0.61 6.62 -2.36
CA LEU A 155 -1.78 5.74 -2.37
C LEU A 155 -2.78 6.02 -1.25
N PHE A 156 -2.38 6.79 -0.24
CA PHE A 156 -3.24 7.18 0.88
C PHE A 156 -2.70 8.43 1.58
N CYS A 157 -3.55 9.08 2.37
CA CYS A 157 -3.15 10.11 3.34
C CYS A 157 -3.24 9.54 4.76
N LEU A 158 -2.33 9.97 5.63
CA LEU A 158 -2.32 9.68 7.05
C LEU A 158 -2.60 10.94 7.85
N ILE A 159 -3.60 10.90 8.71
CA ILE A 159 -3.95 11.99 9.60
C ILE A 159 -3.56 11.61 11.02
N ASN A 160 -2.81 12.47 11.70
CA ASN A 160 -2.37 12.26 13.07
C ASN A 160 -3.33 12.96 14.03
N PHE A 161 -3.80 12.22 15.04
CA PHE A 161 -4.67 12.75 16.10
C PHE A 161 -3.95 12.75 17.44
N GLU A 162 -4.07 13.86 18.16
CA GLU A 162 -3.43 14.07 19.46
C GLU A 162 -4.47 14.23 20.60
N ASN A 163 -5.73 13.83 20.37
CA ASN A 163 -6.78 13.99 21.35
C ASN A 163 -6.67 12.89 22.42
N SER A 164 -6.31 13.29 23.65
CA SER A 164 -6.14 12.40 24.80
C SER A 164 -7.45 11.78 25.33
N ASN A 165 -8.60 12.34 24.96
CA ASN A 165 -9.92 11.87 25.39
C ASN A 165 -10.54 10.86 24.43
N LEU A 166 -9.88 10.58 23.30
CA LEU A 166 -10.39 9.69 22.28
C LEU A 166 -9.78 8.30 22.46
N THR A 167 -10.61 7.26 22.48
CA THR A 167 -10.13 5.86 22.40
C THR A 167 -10.17 5.38 20.95
N LEU A 168 -9.38 4.35 20.64
CA LEU A 168 -9.38 3.75 19.30
C LEU A 168 -10.77 3.24 18.90
N GLU A 169 -11.52 2.66 19.83
CA GLU A 169 -12.88 2.16 19.57
C GLU A 169 -13.87 3.31 19.29
N MET A 170 -13.75 4.42 20.02
CA MET A 170 -14.55 5.61 19.72
C MET A 170 -14.24 6.16 18.33
N LEU A 171 -12.95 6.20 17.95
CA LEU A 171 -12.53 6.66 16.64
C LEU A 171 -13.06 5.74 15.53
N LYS A 172 -12.96 4.42 15.69
CA LYS A 172 -13.54 3.44 14.77
C LYS A 172 -15.04 3.61 14.59
N THR A 173 -15.77 3.84 15.69
CA THR A 173 -17.22 4.06 15.65
C THR A 173 -17.55 5.31 14.85
N LYS A 174 -16.89 6.44 15.17
CA LYS A 174 -17.07 7.71 14.44
C LYS A 174 -16.72 7.59 12.95
N LEU A 175 -15.68 6.83 12.59
CA LEU A 175 -15.32 6.57 11.19
C LEU A 175 -16.38 5.73 10.45
N LYS A 176 -16.94 4.71 11.11
CA LYS A 176 -18.03 3.92 10.54
C LYS A 176 -19.27 4.78 10.30
N ASP A 177 -19.61 5.64 11.24
CA ASP A 177 -20.74 6.56 11.10
C ASP A 177 -20.48 7.56 9.95
N PHE A 178 -19.27 8.09 9.85
CA PHE A 178 -18.88 8.95 8.73
C PHE A 178 -19.01 8.23 7.38
N CYS A 179 -18.51 6.99 7.27
CA CYS A 179 -18.68 6.18 6.06
C CYS A 179 -20.16 5.95 5.73
N ASN A 180 -20.98 5.57 6.71
CA ASN A 180 -22.40 5.31 6.52
C ASN A 180 -23.16 6.56 6.03
N THR A 181 -22.83 7.74 6.57
CA THR A 181 -23.45 9.01 6.18
C THR A 181 -23.11 9.40 4.75
N ASN A 182 -21.89 9.13 4.28
CA ASN A 182 -21.42 9.57 2.97
C ASN A 182 -21.59 8.52 1.87
N ARG A 183 -21.92 7.26 2.21
CA ARG A 183 -22.00 6.12 1.27
C ARG A 183 -22.98 6.33 0.13
N ASN A 184 -24.06 7.09 0.34
CA ASN A 184 -25.06 7.37 -0.70
C ASN A 184 -24.54 8.33 -1.79
N SER A 185 -23.48 9.09 -1.50
CA SER A 185 -22.90 10.06 -2.43
C SER A 185 -21.65 9.52 -3.12
N VAL A 186 -20.85 8.72 -2.41
CA VAL A 186 -19.61 8.14 -2.93
C VAL A 186 -19.40 6.73 -2.34
N PRO A 187 -18.78 5.80 -3.07
CA PRO A 187 -18.46 4.47 -2.55
C PRO A 187 -17.35 4.59 -1.50
N ILE A 188 -17.73 4.64 -0.23
CA ILE A 188 -16.81 4.79 0.90
C ILE A 188 -17.09 3.75 1.99
N TYR A 189 -16.04 3.10 2.49
CA TYR A 189 -16.15 2.04 3.48
C TYR A 189 -15.04 2.11 4.52
N HIS A 190 -15.38 1.70 5.72
CA HIS A 190 -14.35 1.38 6.73
C HIS A 190 -13.72 0.03 6.36
N ALA A 191 -12.44 0.06 6.00
CA ALA A 191 -11.70 -1.13 5.55
C ALA A 191 -10.24 -1.04 5.98
N VAL A 192 -9.74 -2.14 6.54
CA VAL A 192 -8.35 -2.26 7.03
C VAL A 192 -7.31 -2.20 5.91
N SER A 193 -7.73 -2.36 4.66
CA SER A 193 -6.86 -2.34 3.48
C SER A 193 -7.21 -1.19 2.53
N PHE A 194 -6.45 -1.01 1.46
CA PHE A 194 -6.61 0.07 0.49
C PHE A 194 -6.31 -0.40 -0.93
N GLY A 195 -6.49 0.48 -1.91
CA GLY A 195 -6.30 0.17 -3.33
C GLY A 195 -7.53 -0.47 -3.97
N PHE A 196 -8.69 -0.39 -3.30
CA PHE A 196 -9.98 -0.82 -3.81
C PHE A 196 -10.53 0.13 -4.88
N ASP A 197 -11.61 -0.28 -5.55
CA ASP A 197 -12.44 0.56 -6.41
C ASP A 197 -13.34 1.53 -5.63
N TYR A 198 -13.29 1.48 -4.30
CA TYR A 198 -13.95 2.39 -3.38
C TYR A 198 -12.96 3.13 -2.48
N ILE A 199 -13.42 4.21 -1.85
CA ILE A 199 -12.65 4.96 -0.87
C ILE A 199 -12.61 4.16 0.43
N SER A 200 -11.42 3.89 0.93
CA SER A 200 -11.23 3.15 2.18
C SER A 200 -10.70 4.03 3.31
N LEU A 201 -11.33 3.90 4.48
CA LEU A 201 -10.88 4.52 5.72
C LEU A 201 -10.57 3.45 6.76
N ASP A 202 -9.47 3.67 7.48
CA ASP A 202 -9.08 2.86 8.62
C ASP A 202 -8.47 3.73 9.70
N CYS A 203 -8.48 3.27 10.94
CA CYS A 203 -7.75 3.91 12.02
C CYS A 203 -7.03 2.87 12.88
N TYR A 204 -5.87 3.27 13.35
CA TYR A 204 -5.02 2.41 14.16
C TYR A 204 -4.18 3.24 15.12
N GLU A 205 -3.69 2.57 16.16
CA GLU A 205 -2.71 3.13 17.07
C GLU A 205 -1.30 2.88 16.52
N ASN A 206 -0.50 3.92 16.45
CA ASN A 206 0.88 3.81 16.02
C ASN A 206 1.73 3.24 17.18
N PHE A 207 2.33 2.08 16.97
CA PHE A 207 3.14 1.39 17.99
C PHE A 207 4.35 2.19 18.49
N ASN A 208 4.84 3.17 17.72
CA ASN A 208 6.03 3.93 18.07
C ASN A 208 5.76 5.09 19.04
N ASP A 209 4.59 5.71 18.95
CA ASP A 209 4.25 6.92 19.72
C ASP A 209 2.90 6.85 20.44
N GLY A 210 2.17 5.74 20.31
CA GLY A 210 0.86 5.55 20.92
C GLY A 210 -0.24 6.49 20.39
N LYS A 211 0.04 7.24 19.32
CA LYS A 211 -0.92 8.18 18.75
C LYS A 211 -1.85 7.48 17.76
N PHE A 212 -3.07 7.97 17.69
CA PHE A 212 -4.03 7.46 16.72
C PHE A 212 -3.80 8.10 15.35
N LYS A 213 -3.89 7.26 14.32
CA LYS A 213 -3.82 7.68 12.93
C LYS A 213 -5.08 7.24 12.19
N ILE A 214 -5.55 8.09 11.31
CA ILE A 214 -6.53 7.70 10.29
C ILE A 214 -5.81 7.60 8.96
N ARG A 215 -5.99 6.48 8.28
CA ARG A 215 -5.59 6.30 6.90
C ARG A 215 -6.81 6.45 6.01
N ILE A 216 -6.73 7.33 5.04
CA ILE A 216 -7.73 7.47 3.97
C ILE A 216 -7.07 7.25 2.62
N CYS A 217 -7.62 6.34 1.84
CA CYS A 217 -7.22 6.07 0.47
C CYS A 217 -8.37 6.45 -0.45
N MET A 218 -8.15 7.43 -1.31
CA MET A 218 -9.10 7.81 -2.35
C MET A 218 -9.13 6.74 -3.44
N ASN A 219 -10.24 6.65 -4.15
CA ASN A 219 -10.38 5.84 -5.34
C ASN A 219 -10.09 6.69 -6.61
N ASP A 220 -10.34 6.13 -7.78
CA ASP A 220 -10.10 6.75 -9.09
C ASP A 220 -11.30 7.54 -9.65
N MET A 221 -12.28 7.91 -8.82
CA MET A 221 -13.38 8.79 -9.21
C MET A 221 -12.85 10.14 -9.75
N PRO A 222 -13.59 10.80 -10.64
CA PRO A 222 -13.30 12.17 -11.05
C PRO A 222 -13.17 13.10 -9.84
N GLU A 223 -12.23 14.04 -9.90
CA GLU A 223 -11.92 14.94 -8.77
C GLU A 223 -13.14 15.80 -8.39
N GLU A 224 -13.93 16.22 -9.37
CA GLU A 224 -15.16 17.00 -9.17
C GLU A 224 -16.18 16.29 -8.29
N ASP A 225 -16.24 14.96 -8.32
CA ASP A 225 -17.17 14.16 -7.51
C ASP A 225 -16.72 14.03 -6.05
N LEU A 226 -15.45 14.34 -5.78
CA LEU A 226 -14.84 14.18 -4.46
C LEU A 226 -14.87 15.44 -3.59
N HIS A 227 -15.21 16.60 -4.13
CA HIS A 227 -15.17 17.87 -3.39
C HIS A 227 -16.04 17.87 -2.13
N ILE A 228 -17.26 17.33 -2.23
CA ILE A 228 -18.19 17.26 -1.09
C ILE A 228 -17.60 16.32 -0.02
N LEU A 229 -17.09 15.17 -0.42
CA LEU A 229 -16.49 14.22 0.52
C LEU A 229 -15.27 14.83 1.23
N ILE A 230 -14.39 15.50 0.49
CA ILE A 230 -13.20 16.15 1.06
C ILE A 230 -13.62 17.19 2.10
N HIS A 231 -14.62 18.02 1.78
CA HIS A 231 -15.17 19.01 2.73
C HIS A 231 -15.74 18.34 3.99
N ASN A 232 -16.55 17.31 3.82
CA ASN A 232 -17.15 16.55 4.93
C ASN A 232 -16.06 15.88 5.78
N PHE A 233 -15.02 15.34 5.15
CA PHE A 233 -13.93 14.69 5.85
C PHE A 233 -13.09 15.70 6.67
N ILE A 234 -12.83 16.90 6.14
CA ILE A 234 -12.18 17.99 6.87
C ILE A 234 -13.02 18.39 8.11
N THR A 235 -14.33 18.52 7.93
CA THR A 235 -15.27 18.82 9.02
C THR A 235 -15.25 17.72 10.09
N PHE A 236 -15.25 16.48 9.66
CA PHE A 236 -15.10 15.31 10.54
C PHE A 236 -13.79 15.37 11.33
N CYS A 237 -12.64 15.56 10.67
CA CYS A 237 -11.34 15.65 11.33
C CYS A 237 -11.31 16.76 12.38
N ASN A 238 -11.86 17.95 12.08
CA ASN A 238 -11.95 19.06 13.02
C ASN A 238 -12.86 18.77 14.23
N SER A 239 -13.90 17.96 14.04
CA SER A 239 -14.80 17.56 15.14
C SER A 239 -14.20 16.51 16.07
N VAL A 240 -13.29 15.70 15.57
CA VAL A 240 -12.62 14.63 16.32
C VAL A 240 -11.39 15.15 17.05
N SER A 241 -10.78 16.24 16.56
CA SER A 241 -9.57 16.84 17.16
C SER A 241 -9.87 17.75 18.37
N LYS A 242 -11.14 18.07 18.62
CA LYS A 242 -11.62 18.83 19.77
C LYS A 242 -11.98 17.90 20.93
#